data_6cf975b2b9dee77b0e72aa08972b4be0
#
_entry.id   6cf975b2b9dee77b0e72aa08972b4be0
#
_cell.length_a   1.000
_cell.length_b   1.000
_cell.length_c   1.000
_cell.angle_alpha   90.00
_cell.angle_beta   90.00
_cell.angle_gamma   90.00
#
_symmetry.space_group_name_H-M   'P 1'
#
loop_
_entity.id
_entity.type
_entity.pdbx_description
1 polymer ?
#
loop_
_entity_poly.entity_id
_entity_poly.type
_entity_poly.pdbx_seq_one_letter_code
_entity_poly.pdbx_strand_id
1 'polypeptide(L)'
;MADLNININGLSLKNPVLTASGTFGYGTEFQDFIDLERLGGFIVKGTTLKHREGNPYPRMAETPSGMLNAVGLQNKGVDYFIEHIYPTIKDINSNILVNVSGSTISDYVATAEKINALDHIPAIELNISCPNVKEGGMAFGTSCVSAAEVVKEVRKVYKKHLMVKLSPNVTSIQEIALAVEEVGADSVSLINTLMGMAVNVKTRKPVLSTVTGGLSGPCVKPVALRMVWQVAKVVKIPVVGLGGISCANDAIEFLLAGASAIQIGTANFIDPTITIKVIDGINDYLDENGFKSVKEIIGLI
;
A
#
# COMPACT_ATOMS: atom_id res chain seq x y z
N MET A 1 -25.89 6.51 11.55
CA MET A 1 -24.56 6.28 10.99
C MET A 1 -23.85 5.21 11.80
N ALA A 2 -23.33 4.21 11.15
CA ALA A 2 -22.59 3.13 11.78
C ALA A 2 -21.21 3.58 12.30
N ASP A 3 -20.61 2.83 13.22
CA ASP A 3 -19.23 3.08 13.69
C ASP A 3 -18.22 2.54 12.65
N LEU A 4 -17.47 3.44 12.02
CA LEU A 4 -16.42 3.10 11.06
C LEU A 4 -15.03 2.93 11.71
N ASN A 5 -14.88 3.19 13.02
CA ASN A 5 -13.59 3.10 13.69
C ASN A 5 -13.05 1.67 13.68
N ILE A 6 -11.79 1.55 13.32
CA ILE A 6 -11.08 0.28 13.30
C ILE A 6 -9.72 0.41 14.00
N ASN A 7 -9.27 -0.64 14.66
CA ASN A 7 -7.92 -0.73 15.19
C ASN A 7 -7.17 -1.87 14.50
N ILE A 8 -6.06 -1.54 13.86
CA ILE A 8 -5.19 -2.52 13.23
C ILE A 8 -3.93 -2.70 14.08
N ASN A 9 -4.05 -3.58 15.09
CA ASN A 9 -2.97 -3.94 16.00
C ASN A 9 -2.26 -2.72 16.64
N GLY A 10 -3.05 -1.85 17.30
CA GLY A 10 -2.54 -0.65 17.97
C GLY A 10 -2.59 0.64 17.14
N LEU A 11 -2.72 0.57 15.82
CA LEU A 11 -2.97 1.74 14.98
C LEU A 11 -4.48 1.97 14.85
N SER A 12 -5.00 3.04 15.46
CA SER A 12 -6.42 3.40 15.40
C SER A 12 -6.70 4.24 14.16
N LEU A 13 -7.68 3.80 13.37
CA LEU A 13 -8.17 4.50 12.17
C LEU A 13 -9.62 4.92 12.40
N LYS A 14 -9.98 6.15 12.03
CA LYS A 14 -11.37 6.66 12.15
C LYS A 14 -12.36 6.01 11.15
N ASN A 15 -11.84 5.38 10.11
CA ASN A 15 -12.54 4.53 9.16
C ASN A 15 -11.54 3.62 8.44
N PRO A 16 -11.97 2.55 7.75
CA PRO A 16 -11.07 1.56 7.16
C PRO A 16 -10.41 1.99 5.84
N VAL A 17 -10.58 3.25 5.38
CA VAL A 17 -10.12 3.67 4.05
C VAL A 17 -8.80 4.44 4.15
N LEU A 18 -7.79 3.91 3.48
CA LEU A 18 -6.47 4.50 3.29
C LEU A 18 -6.21 4.77 1.81
N THR A 19 -5.19 5.58 1.49
CA THR A 19 -4.69 5.70 0.12
C THR A 19 -3.47 4.82 -0.09
N ALA A 20 -3.26 4.32 -1.32
CA ALA A 20 -2.07 3.52 -1.64
C ALA A 20 -0.87 4.42 -2.00
N SER A 21 0.30 4.03 -1.53
CA SER A 21 1.55 4.68 -1.89
C SER A 21 1.77 4.76 -3.40
N GLY A 22 2.31 5.88 -3.86
CA GLY A 22 2.63 6.12 -5.27
C GLY A 22 1.47 6.68 -6.10
N THR A 23 0.27 6.82 -5.53
CA THR A 23 -0.92 7.34 -6.21
C THR A 23 -1.53 8.57 -5.54
N PHE A 24 -0.94 9.02 -4.44
CA PHE A 24 -1.49 10.10 -3.61
C PHE A 24 -0.44 11.15 -3.21
N GLY A 25 0.70 11.19 -3.88
CA GLY A 25 1.77 12.15 -3.59
C GLY A 25 2.21 12.10 -2.13
N TYR A 26 2.17 13.26 -1.49
CA TYR A 26 2.39 13.44 -0.05
C TYR A 26 1.10 13.86 0.69
N GLY A 27 -0.04 13.83 -0.02
CA GLY A 27 -1.36 14.19 0.50
C GLY A 27 -1.77 15.63 0.13
N THR A 28 -0.89 16.59 0.28
CA THR A 28 -1.17 18.01 0.02
C THR A 28 -1.66 18.28 -1.40
N GLU A 29 -1.25 17.47 -2.37
CA GLU A 29 -1.70 17.57 -3.76
C GLU A 29 -3.20 17.28 -3.94
N PHE A 30 -3.85 16.69 -2.94
CA PHE A 30 -5.27 16.33 -2.96
C PHE A 30 -6.16 17.26 -2.12
N GLN A 31 -5.58 18.21 -1.38
CA GLN A 31 -6.33 19.11 -0.48
C GLN A 31 -7.39 19.97 -1.20
N ASP A 32 -7.18 20.29 -2.46
CA ASP A 32 -8.16 21.03 -3.27
C ASP A 32 -9.37 20.18 -3.68
N PHE A 33 -9.29 18.85 -3.56
CA PHE A 33 -10.34 17.93 -3.98
C PHE A 33 -11.09 17.31 -2.82
N ILE A 34 -10.39 17.05 -1.71
CA ILE A 34 -10.96 16.36 -0.54
C ILE A 34 -10.40 16.93 0.78
N ASP A 35 -11.18 16.77 1.82
CA ASP A 35 -10.70 16.94 3.20
C ASP A 35 -9.91 15.70 3.62
N LEU A 36 -8.59 15.85 3.76
CA LEU A 36 -7.68 14.77 4.17
C LEU A 36 -7.98 14.25 5.57
N GLU A 37 -8.58 15.06 6.43
CA GLU A 37 -8.93 14.67 7.79
C GLU A 37 -10.10 13.68 7.82
N ARG A 38 -10.87 13.53 6.74
CA ARG A 38 -11.90 12.50 6.60
C ARG A 38 -11.33 11.10 6.39
N LEU A 39 -10.09 10.97 5.91
CA LEU A 39 -9.46 9.69 5.65
C LEU A 39 -9.11 8.95 6.95
N GLY A 40 -9.20 7.63 6.96
CA GLY A 40 -8.61 6.80 8.01
C GLY A 40 -7.09 6.99 8.11
N GLY A 41 -6.47 7.29 6.99
CA GLY A 41 -5.08 7.66 6.84
C GLY A 41 -4.67 7.74 5.37
N PHE A 42 -3.45 8.23 5.12
CA PHE A 42 -2.88 8.20 3.78
C PHE A 42 -1.42 7.75 3.81
N ILE A 43 -1.02 7.03 2.75
CA ILE A 43 0.33 6.52 2.62
C ILE A 43 1.07 7.36 1.60
N VAL A 44 2.08 8.08 2.08
CA VAL A 44 2.87 8.98 1.24
C VAL A 44 3.76 8.23 0.24
N LYS A 45 4.29 8.97 -0.70
CA LYS A 45 5.21 8.49 -1.72
C LYS A 45 6.31 7.60 -1.14
N GLY A 46 6.62 6.50 -1.84
CA GLY A 46 7.71 5.61 -1.46
C GLY A 46 9.02 6.36 -1.26
N THR A 47 9.59 6.22 -0.07
CA THR A 47 10.77 6.94 0.41
C THR A 47 11.94 5.97 0.54
N THR A 48 13.09 6.32 0.00
CA THR A 48 14.35 5.56 0.06
C THR A 48 15.40 6.33 0.85
N LEU A 49 16.47 5.65 1.27
CA LEU A 49 17.56 6.29 2.02
C LEU A 49 18.16 7.47 1.23
N LYS A 50 18.41 7.27 -0.05
CA LYS A 50 18.98 8.26 -0.95
C LYS A 50 18.00 8.64 -2.06
N HIS A 51 18.24 9.79 -2.68
CA HIS A 51 17.53 10.23 -3.88
C HIS A 51 17.54 9.16 -5.01
N ARG A 52 16.41 9.05 -5.73
CA ARG A 52 16.26 8.21 -6.93
C ARG A 52 15.57 8.98 -8.03
N GLU A 53 16.15 9.00 -9.21
CA GLU A 53 15.57 9.63 -10.41
C GLU A 53 14.38 8.84 -10.97
N GLY A 54 14.29 7.56 -10.66
CA GLY A 54 13.33 6.64 -11.29
C GLY A 54 13.80 6.16 -12.66
N ASN A 55 12.91 5.44 -13.35
CA ASN A 55 13.19 4.90 -14.67
C ASN A 55 12.99 5.94 -15.79
N PRO A 56 13.62 5.77 -16.95
CA PRO A 56 13.39 6.59 -18.14
C PRO A 56 11.93 6.52 -18.64
N TYR A 57 11.51 7.51 -19.39
CA TYR A 57 10.22 7.53 -20.09
C TYR A 57 10.26 6.70 -21.39
N PRO A 58 9.12 6.15 -21.83
CA PRO A 58 7.81 6.08 -21.15
C PRO A 58 7.80 5.07 -20.00
N ARG A 59 7.22 5.45 -18.88
CA ARG A 59 7.20 4.63 -17.65
C ARG A 59 5.81 4.42 -17.06
N MET A 60 4.78 4.91 -17.75
CA MET A 60 3.37 4.68 -17.45
C MET A 60 2.62 4.48 -18.76
N ALA A 61 1.62 3.59 -18.77
CA ALA A 61 0.76 3.33 -19.91
C ALA A 61 -0.62 2.83 -19.46
N GLU A 62 -1.66 3.30 -20.11
CA GLU A 62 -3.00 2.76 -19.93
C GLU A 62 -3.13 1.36 -20.56
N THR A 63 -3.96 0.55 -19.97
CA THR A 63 -4.39 -0.76 -20.49
C THR A 63 -5.90 -0.90 -20.36
N PRO A 64 -6.55 -1.84 -21.05
CA PRO A 64 -7.96 -2.12 -20.80
C PRO A 64 -8.21 -2.39 -19.30
N SER A 65 -9.11 -1.60 -18.68
CA SER A 65 -9.49 -1.69 -17.27
C SER A 65 -8.34 -1.55 -16.25
N GLY A 66 -7.23 -0.88 -16.62
CA GLY A 66 -6.10 -0.68 -15.70
C GLY A 66 -4.97 0.14 -16.28
N MET A 67 -3.81 0.05 -15.65
CA MET A 67 -2.60 0.72 -16.11
C MET A 67 -1.33 -0.07 -15.77
N LEU A 68 -0.30 0.13 -16.58
CA LEU A 68 1.05 -0.32 -16.32
C LEU A 68 1.90 0.85 -15.81
N ASN A 69 2.73 0.60 -14.81
CA ASN A 69 3.73 1.56 -14.38
C ASN A 69 5.09 0.89 -14.12
N ALA A 70 6.14 1.66 -14.38
CA ALA A 70 7.51 1.34 -14.07
C ALA A 70 8.25 2.61 -13.60
N VAL A 71 7.67 3.33 -12.62
CA VAL A 71 8.19 4.62 -12.14
C VAL A 71 9.60 4.49 -11.55
N GLY A 72 9.94 3.36 -10.93
CA GLY A 72 11.29 3.10 -10.42
C GLY A 72 11.61 3.81 -9.11
N LEU A 73 10.62 3.97 -8.22
CA LEU A 73 10.77 4.59 -6.89
C LEU A 73 11.34 6.02 -6.94
N GLN A 74 10.97 6.83 -7.94
CA GLN A 74 11.40 8.23 -7.99
C GLN A 74 11.02 8.96 -6.70
N ASN A 75 12.02 9.45 -5.97
CA ASN A 75 11.84 10.24 -4.74
C ASN A 75 13.15 10.95 -4.38
N LYS A 76 13.09 11.97 -3.52
CA LYS A 76 14.26 12.79 -3.13
C LYS A 76 15.04 12.25 -1.93
N GLY A 77 14.66 11.10 -1.39
CA GLY A 77 15.30 10.48 -0.21
C GLY A 77 14.69 10.91 1.12
N VAL A 78 15.03 10.16 2.18
CA VAL A 78 14.43 10.34 3.51
C VAL A 78 14.80 11.67 4.16
N ASP A 79 16.01 12.18 3.95
CA ASP A 79 16.43 13.45 4.53
C ASP A 79 15.61 14.60 3.95
N TYR A 80 15.41 14.62 2.62
CA TYR A 80 14.52 15.59 1.99
C TYR A 80 13.07 15.47 2.50
N PHE A 81 12.58 14.25 2.70
CA PHE A 81 11.25 14.04 3.29
C PHE A 81 11.16 14.68 4.67
N ILE A 82 12.14 14.45 5.55
CA ILE A 82 12.15 14.99 6.91
C ILE A 82 12.24 16.52 6.93
N GLU A 83 13.11 17.09 6.09
CA GLU A 83 13.40 18.52 6.11
C GLU A 83 12.34 19.37 5.39
N HIS A 84 11.72 18.84 4.32
CA HIS A 84 10.88 19.66 3.44
C HIS A 84 9.43 19.19 3.34
N ILE A 85 9.15 17.89 3.50
CA ILE A 85 7.80 17.37 3.34
C ILE A 85 7.11 17.19 4.69
N TYR A 86 7.75 16.50 5.63
CA TYR A 86 7.17 16.23 6.94
C TYR A 86 6.65 17.50 7.65
N PRO A 87 7.34 18.64 7.65
CA PRO A 87 6.81 19.87 8.27
C PRO A 87 5.50 20.36 7.67
N THR A 88 5.21 20.06 6.41
CA THR A 88 3.99 20.51 5.71
C THR A 88 2.78 19.62 5.95
N ILE A 89 3.00 18.37 6.41
CA ILE A 89 1.92 17.38 6.56
C ILE A 89 1.69 16.94 8.00
N LYS A 90 2.65 17.12 8.90
CA LYS A 90 2.63 16.57 10.27
C LYS A 90 1.42 16.99 11.11
N ASP A 91 0.85 18.15 10.83
CA ASP A 91 -0.26 18.74 11.59
C ASP A 91 -1.64 18.36 10.99
N ILE A 92 -1.69 17.60 9.90
CA ILE A 92 -2.94 17.07 9.34
C ILE A 92 -3.49 16.00 10.31
N ASN A 93 -4.72 16.19 10.79
CA ASN A 93 -5.39 15.28 11.71
C ASN A 93 -5.88 13.99 11.00
N SER A 94 -4.93 13.24 10.45
CA SER A 94 -5.13 11.94 9.82
C SER A 94 -3.89 11.06 10.06
N ASN A 95 -4.02 9.74 9.96
CA ASN A 95 -2.85 8.87 10.07
C ASN A 95 -1.97 8.98 8.83
N ILE A 96 -0.73 9.40 9.01
CA ILE A 96 0.25 9.54 7.94
C ILE A 96 1.21 8.35 8.03
N LEU A 97 1.19 7.50 7.01
CA LEU A 97 2.10 6.37 6.92
C LEU A 97 3.17 6.64 5.86
N VAL A 98 4.41 6.31 6.16
CA VAL A 98 5.51 6.45 5.18
C VAL A 98 5.78 5.09 4.54
N ASN A 99 5.65 5.00 3.20
CA ASN A 99 6.08 3.81 2.48
C ASN A 99 7.60 3.80 2.37
N VAL A 100 8.24 2.81 2.98
CA VAL A 100 9.69 2.66 3.05
C VAL A 100 10.16 1.62 2.04
N SER A 101 11.10 2.00 1.19
CA SER A 101 11.72 1.12 0.19
C SER A 101 13.25 1.24 0.23
N GLY A 102 13.95 0.17 -0.13
CA GLY A 102 15.41 0.13 -0.17
C GLY A 102 15.93 -0.80 -1.26
N SER A 103 17.24 -0.77 -1.49
CA SER A 103 17.94 -1.74 -2.36
C SER A 103 18.69 -2.80 -1.55
N THR A 104 19.03 -2.49 -0.32
CA THR A 104 19.73 -3.37 0.63
C THR A 104 18.98 -3.34 1.96
N ILE A 105 19.19 -4.34 2.80
CA ILE A 105 18.63 -4.37 4.17
C ILE A 105 19.07 -3.13 4.96
N SER A 106 20.33 -2.72 4.80
CA SER A 106 20.85 -1.51 5.46
C SER A 106 20.12 -0.22 5.01
N ASP A 107 19.70 -0.12 3.75
CA ASP A 107 18.89 1.02 3.29
C ASP A 107 17.53 1.06 3.99
N TYR A 108 16.86 -0.10 4.11
CA TYR A 108 15.58 -0.20 4.82
C TYR A 108 15.71 0.18 6.29
N VAL A 109 16.73 -0.38 6.98
CA VAL A 109 17.01 -0.12 8.40
C VAL A 109 17.29 1.36 8.63
N ALA A 110 18.23 1.96 7.89
CA ALA A 110 18.59 3.36 8.06
C ALA A 110 17.42 4.32 7.75
N THR A 111 16.58 4.01 6.75
CA THR A 111 15.40 4.79 6.43
C THR A 111 14.36 4.69 7.55
N ALA A 112 14.07 3.47 8.02
CA ALA A 112 13.10 3.24 9.09
C ALA A 112 13.52 3.88 10.42
N GLU A 113 14.82 3.84 10.76
CA GLU A 113 15.37 4.47 11.97
C GLU A 113 15.15 5.99 11.95
N LYS A 114 15.43 6.66 10.83
CA LYS A 114 15.21 8.10 10.69
C LYS A 114 13.71 8.44 10.83
N ILE A 115 12.81 7.64 10.24
CA ILE A 115 11.36 7.87 10.33
C ILE A 115 10.84 7.54 11.73
N ASN A 116 11.44 6.59 12.46
CA ASN A 116 11.05 6.26 13.83
C ASN A 116 11.17 7.48 14.79
N ALA A 117 12.06 8.41 14.50
CA ALA A 117 12.25 9.64 15.28
C ALA A 117 11.15 10.71 15.05
N LEU A 118 10.25 10.54 14.07
CA LEU A 118 9.22 11.52 13.73
C LEU A 118 7.94 11.28 14.53
N ASP A 119 7.59 12.16 15.46
CA ASP A 119 6.48 11.95 16.42
C ASP A 119 5.11 11.75 15.75
N HIS A 120 4.80 12.51 14.69
CA HIS A 120 3.50 12.49 14.00
C HIS A 120 3.39 11.43 12.89
N ILE A 121 4.37 10.52 12.78
CA ILE A 121 4.30 9.35 11.88
C ILE A 121 4.05 8.11 12.75
N PRO A 122 2.79 7.61 12.84
CA PRO A 122 2.45 6.48 13.69
C PRO A 122 2.86 5.12 13.12
N ALA A 123 3.06 5.04 11.79
CA ALA A 123 3.32 3.79 11.10
C ALA A 123 4.21 3.95 9.86
N ILE A 124 4.87 2.86 9.47
CA ILE A 124 5.47 2.72 8.13
C ILE A 124 4.82 1.56 7.39
N GLU A 125 4.75 1.68 6.06
CA GLU A 125 4.48 0.57 5.16
C GLU A 125 5.80 0.12 4.52
N LEU A 126 6.34 -1.00 4.97
CA LEU A 126 7.60 -1.55 4.47
C LEU A 126 7.36 -2.25 3.13
N ASN A 127 7.81 -1.65 2.05
CA ASN A 127 7.61 -2.15 0.69
C ASN A 127 8.74 -3.10 0.30
N ILE A 128 8.55 -4.39 0.55
CA ILE A 128 9.52 -5.45 0.20
C ILE A 128 9.34 -5.98 -1.23
N SER A 129 8.41 -5.42 -2.00
CA SER A 129 8.02 -5.90 -3.34
C SER A 129 8.88 -5.34 -4.47
N CYS A 130 9.91 -4.53 -4.21
CA CYS A 130 10.68 -3.86 -5.25
C CYS A 130 11.62 -4.85 -5.96
N PRO A 131 11.50 -5.04 -7.29
CA PRO A 131 12.30 -6.00 -8.05
C PRO A 131 13.76 -5.57 -8.30
N ASN A 132 14.17 -4.37 -7.84
CA ASN A 132 15.45 -3.76 -8.19
C ASN A 132 16.54 -3.99 -7.13
N VAL A 133 16.76 -5.23 -6.71
CA VAL A 133 17.89 -5.56 -5.83
C VAL A 133 19.03 -6.11 -6.67
N LYS A 134 20.16 -5.37 -6.73
CA LYS A 134 21.35 -5.78 -7.50
C LYS A 134 22.14 -6.92 -6.86
N GLU A 135 21.92 -7.26 -5.62
CA GLU A 135 22.57 -8.41 -4.97
C GLU A 135 21.67 -9.64 -5.03
N GLY A 136 21.94 -10.52 -5.99
CA GLY A 136 21.32 -11.83 -6.13
C GLY A 136 20.06 -11.92 -7.01
N GLY A 137 19.58 -10.83 -7.60
CA GLY A 137 18.53 -10.88 -8.65
C GLY A 137 17.11 -11.20 -8.19
N MET A 138 16.84 -11.37 -6.89
CA MET A 138 15.50 -11.62 -6.34
C MET A 138 15.03 -10.46 -5.47
N ALA A 139 13.76 -10.05 -5.67
CA ALA A 139 13.10 -9.10 -4.78
C ALA A 139 12.94 -9.71 -3.38
N PHE A 140 13.16 -8.94 -2.32
CA PHE A 140 13.02 -9.43 -0.93
C PHE A 140 11.67 -10.10 -0.67
N GLY A 141 10.59 -9.61 -1.28
CA GLY A 141 9.24 -10.13 -1.12
C GLY A 141 8.90 -11.40 -1.92
N THR A 142 9.87 -12.04 -2.58
CA THR A 142 9.64 -13.29 -3.35
C THR A 142 10.09 -14.56 -2.63
N SER A 143 10.79 -14.43 -1.50
CA SER A 143 11.25 -15.53 -0.65
C SER A 143 10.88 -15.25 0.81
N CYS A 144 10.37 -16.28 1.50
CA CYS A 144 10.06 -16.19 2.95
C CYS A 144 11.28 -15.77 3.77
N VAL A 145 12.45 -16.36 3.46
CA VAL A 145 13.71 -16.08 4.18
C VAL A 145 14.11 -14.61 4.02
N SER A 146 14.15 -14.10 2.79
CA SER A 146 14.54 -12.71 2.53
C SER A 146 13.52 -11.70 3.06
N ALA A 147 12.23 -12.02 2.97
CA ALA A 147 11.16 -11.19 3.54
C ALA A 147 11.28 -11.10 5.06
N ALA A 148 11.43 -12.24 5.73
CA ALA A 148 11.60 -12.29 7.17
C ALA A 148 12.87 -11.58 7.63
N GLU A 149 13.98 -11.73 6.92
CA GLU A 149 15.25 -11.08 7.27
C GLU A 149 15.13 -9.55 7.27
N VAL A 150 14.60 -8.97 6.20
CA VAL A 150 14.42 -7.51 6.09
C VAL A 150 13.47 -6.97 7.17
N VAL A 151 12.35 -7.66 7.42
CA VAL A 151 11.37 -7.24 8.45
C VAL A 151 12.00 -7.33 9.85
N LYS A 152 12.68 -8.42 10.15
CA LYS A 152 13.39 -8.63 11.43
C LYS A 152 14.42 -7.52 11.72
N GLU A 153 15.23 -7.15 10.73
CA GLU A 153 16.24 -6.11 10.91
C GLU A 153 15.59 -4.72 11.07
N VAL A 154 14.56 -4.41 10.28
CA VAL A 154 13.80 -3.15 10.45
C VAL A 154 13.09 -3.11 11.82
N ARG A 155 12.51 -4.21 12.30
CA ARG A 155 11.84 -4.28 13.61
C ARG A 155 12.77 -3.93 14.77
N LYS A 156 14.07 -4.20 14.66
CA LYS A 156 15.05 -3.86 15.71
C LYS A 156 15.11 -2.35 15.98
N VAL A 157 14.99 -1.53 14.94
CA VAL A 157 15.12 -0.06 15.01
C VAL A 157 13.79 0.68 15.00
N TYR A 158 12.77 0.13 14.36
CA TYR A 158 11.44 0.75 14.24
C TYR A 158 10.51 0.21 15.34
N LYS A 159 10.01 1.09 16.22
CA LYS A 159 9.24 0.70 17.41
C LYS A 159 7.74 0.98 17.32
N LYS A 160 7.30 1.68 16.26
CA LYS A 160 5.90 2.00 16.00
C LYS A 160 5.28 0.92 15.12
N HIS A 161 4.06 1.14 14.61
CA HIS A 161 3.34 0.17 13.80
C HIS A 161 4.06 -0.11 12.47
N LEU A 162 4.41 -1.38 12.27
CA LEU A 162 5.12 -1.89 11.09
C LEU A 162 4.17 -2.69 10.21
N MET A 163 3.65 -2.07 9.16
CA MET A 163 2.89 -2.72 8.09
C MET A 163 3.85 -3.23 7.02
N VAL A 164 3.67 -4.46 6.53
CA VAL A 164 4.51 -5.03 5.46
C VAL A 164 3.72 -5.22 4.19
N LYS A 165 4.15 -4.57 3.09
CA LYS A 165 3.48 -4.66 1.78
C LYS A 165 4.01 -5.81 0.95
N LEU A 166 3.12 -6.76 0.66
CA LEU A 166 3.42 -8.02 0.00
C LEU A 166 3.27 -7.94 -1.53
N SER A 167 4.11 -8.70 -2.23
CA SER A 167 4.07 -8.87 -3.68
C SER A 167 3.09 -9.96 -4.08
N PRO A 168 2.27 -9.76 -5.14
CA PRO A 168 1.46 -10.84 -5.70
C PRO A 168 2.24 -11.78 -6.61
N ASN A 169 3.49 -11.44 -6.96
CA ASN A 169 4.29 -12.18 -7.94
C ASN A 169 5.06 -13.33 -7.28
N VAL A 170 4.33 -14.16 -6.55
CA VAL A 170 4.83 -15.30 -5.76
C VAL A 170 3.91 -16.50 -5.93
N THR A 171 4.42 -17.69 -5.66
CA THR A 171 3.63 -18.93 -5.70
C THR A 171 2.64 -19.01 -4.55
N SER A 172 3.08 -18.65 -3.33
CA SER A 172 2.28 -18.66 -2.11
C SER A 172 2.49 -17.35 -1.34
N ILE A 173 1.50 -16.47 -1.39
CA ILE A 173 1.53 -15.20 -0.63
C ILE A 173 1.29 -15.44 0.87
N GLN A 174 0.59 -16.52 1.22
CA GLN A 174 0.32 -16.93 2.59
C GLN A 174 1.61 -17.27 3.34
N GLU A 175 2.53 -18.00 2.71
CA GLU A 175 3.82 -18.32 3.33
C GLU A 175 4.67 -17.08 3.61
N ILE A 176 4.67 -16.11 2.69
CA ILE A 176 5.36 -14.83 2.91
C ILE A 176 4.69 -14.06 4.07
N ALA A 177 3.36 -14.02 4.11
CA ALA A 177 2.61 -13.34 5.16
C ALA A 177 2.91 -13.94 6.55
N LEU A 178 2.90 -15.26 6.68
CA LEU A 178 3.27 -15.96 7.92
C LEU A 178 4.72 -15.69 8.33
N ALA A 179 5.64 -15.70 7.37
CA ALA A 179 7.06 -15.46 7.66
C ALA A 179 7.33 -14.03 8.18
N VAL A 180 6.62 -13.02 7.67
CA VAL A 180 6.77 -11.63 8.17
C VAL A 180 6.03 -11.41 9.49
N GLU A 181 4.91 -12.09 9.73
CA GLU A 181 4.21 -12.10 11.02
C GLU A 181 5.11 -12.64 12.13
N GLU A 182 5.75 -13.78 11.90
CA GLU A 182 6.63 -14.45 12.88
C GLU A 182 7.77 -13.56 13.37
N VAL A 183 8.26 -12.65 12.52
CA VAL A 183 9.40 -11.77 12.85
C VAL A 183 8.97 -10.36 13.28
N GLY A 184 7.67 -10.12 13.53
CA GLY A 184 7.16 -8.94 14.20
C GLY A 184 6.58 -7.85 13.30
N ALA A 185 6.01 -8.20 12.15
CA ALA A 185 5.08 -7.32 11.45
C ALA A 185 3.82 -7.13 12.30
N ASP A 186 3.31 -5.90 12.40
CA ASP A 186 2.06 -5.59 13.11
C ASP A 186 0.83 -5.77 12.22
N SER A 187 1.00 -5.62 10.91
CA SER A 187 -0.02 -5.87 9.89
C SER A 187 0.63 -6.16 8.53
N VAL A 188 -0.14 -6.70 7.60
CA VAL A 188 0.28 -6.86 6.20
C VAL A 188 -0.65 -6.11 5.27
N SER A 189 -0.10 -5.51 4.21
CA SER A 189 -0.88 -4.94 3.10
C SER A 189 -0.62 -5.71 1.81
N LEU A 190 -1.66 -6.02 1.06
CA LEU A 190 -1.58 -6.73 -0.20
C LEU A 190 -2.76 -6.41 -1.13
N ILE A 191 -2.51 -6.29 -2.39
CA ILE A 191 -1.32 -6.69 -3.14
C ILE A 191 -0.59 -5.45 -3.70
N ASN A 192 0.73 -5.56 -3.90
CA ASN A 192 1.43 -4.67 -4.82
C ASN A 192 1.02 -5.04 -6.26
N THR A 193 1.66 -4.45 -7.27
CA THR A 193 1.28 -4.62 -8.67
C THR A 193 1.69 -5.98 -9.24
N LEU A 194 0.85 -6.54 -10.11
CA LEU A 194 1.17 -7.74 -10.91
C LEU A 194 2.14 -7.37 -12.04
N MET A 195 3.07 -8.26 -12.36
CA MET A 195 3.93 -8.06 -13.52
C MET A 195 3.13 -8.17 -14.82
N GLY A 196 3.27 -7.17 -15.68
CA GLY A 196 2.59 -7.10 -16.97
C GLY A 196 3.47 -6.47 -18.06
N MET A 197 2.99 -6.53 -19.30
CA MET A 197 3.65 -5.99 -20.48
C MET A 197 2.61 -5.50 -21.48
N ALA A 198 2.95 -4.43 -22.22
CA ALA A 198 2.20 -4.00 -23.39
C ALA A 198 3.14 -3.75 -24.58
N VAL A 199 2.66 -4.05 -25.78
CA VAL A 199 3.41 -3.92 -27.04
C VAL A 199 2.65 -3.00 -27.99
N ASN A 200 3.36 -2.03 -28.56
CA ASN A 200 2.85 -1.24 -29.67
C ASN A 200 3.04 -2.03 -30.98
N VAL A 201 1.96 -2.53 -31.54
CA VAL A 201 1.98 -3.38 -32.74
C VAL A 201 2.49 -2.67 -33.99
N LYS A 202 2.30 -1.35 -34.10
CA LYS A 202 2.76 -0.55 -35.25
C LYS A 202 4.29 -0.41 -35.25
N THR A 203 4.85 -0.11 -34.07
CA THR A 203 6.31 0.06 -33.92
C THR A 203 7.02 -1.24 -33.57
N ARG A 204 6.29 -2.29 -33.17
CA ARG A 204 6.82 -3.59 -32.71
C ARG A 204 7.81 -3.44 -31.54
N LYS A 205 7.51 -2.52 -30.63
CA LYS A 205 8.32 -2.21 -29.45
C LYS A 205 7.48 -2.29 -28.18
N PRO A 206 8.10 -2.59 -27.03
CA PRO A 206 7.43 -2.43 -25.73
C PRO A 206 6.92 -0.99 -25.54
N VAL A 207 5.80 -0.84 -24.84
CA VAL A 207 5.24 0.48 -24.53
C VAL A 207 6.03 1.18 -23.43
N LEU A 208 6.53 0.41 -22.44
CA LEU A 208 7.37 0.93 -21.37
C LEU A 208 8.87 0.81 -21.70
N SER A 209 9.66 1.75 -21.24
CA SER A 209 11.12 1.76 -21.38
C SER A 209 11.80 0.55 -20.73
N THR A 210 11.19 0.00 -19.68
CA THR A 210 11.64 -1.17 -18.92
C THR A 210 11.13 -2.50 -19.47
N VAL A 211 10.42 -2.50 -20.60
CA VAL A 211 9.74 -3.64 -21.22
C VAL A 211 8.53 -4.11 -20.43
N THR A 212 8.72 -4.45 -19.16
CA THR A 212 7.66 -4.87 -18.21
C THR A 212 7.40 -3.79 -17.18
N GLY A 213 6.22 -3.83 -16.54
CA GLY A 213 5.84 -2.93 -15.47
C GLY A 213 4.79 -3.55 -14.56
N GLY A 214 4.46 -2.86 -13.49
CA GLY A 214 3.42 -3.28 -12.56
C GLY A 214 2.03 -2.93 -13.10
N LEU A 215 1.17 -3.93 -13.26
CA LEU A 215 -0.24 -3.80 -13.63
C LEU A 215 -1.08 -3.52 -12.40
N SER A 216 -1.94 -2.52 -12.47
CA SER A 216 -2.88 -2.10 -11.43
C SER A 216 -4.20 -1.63 -12.03
N GLY A 217 -5.20 -1.32 -11.19
CA GLY A 217 -6.54 -0.91 -11.60
C GLY A 217 -7.57 -2.04 -11.53
N PRO A 218 -8.82 -1.84 -11.98
CA PRO A 218 -9.91 -2.80 -11.81
C PRO A 218 -9.62 -4.21 -12.31
N CYS A 219 -8.79 -4.35 -13.34
CA CYS A 219 -8.41 -5.66 -13.90
C CYS A 219 -7.72 -6.61 -12.91
N VAL A 220 -7.09 -6.10 -11.84
CA VAL A 220 -6.40 -6.94 -10.85
C VAL A 220 -7.28 -7.28 -9.64
N LYS A 221 -8.48 -6.69 -9.49
CA LYS A 221 -9.34 -6.87 -8.31
C LYS A 221 -9.61 -8.34 -7.97
N PRO A 222 -10.01 -9.22 -8.89
CA PRO A 222 -10.30 -10.61 -8.55
C PRO A 222 -9.10 -11.38 -8.00
N VAL A 223 -7.90 -11.06 -8.47
CA VAL A 223 -6.65 -11.65 -7.98
C VAL A 223 -6.32 -11.12 -6.59
N ALA A 224 -6.42 -9.81 -6.39
CA ALA A 224 -6.16 -9.16 -5.11
C ALA A 224 -7.12 -9.64 -4.02
N LEU A 225 -8.42 -9.69 -4.33
CA LEU A 225 -9.47 -10.14 -3.41
C LEU A 225 -9.23 -11.59 -2.95
N ARG A 226 -8.93 -12.50 -3.90
CA ARG A 226 -8.59 -13.89 -3.57
C ARG A 226 -7.36 -13.97 -2.66
N MET A 227 -6.31 -13.20 -2.94
CA MET A 227 -5.08 -13.23 -2.14
C MET A 227 -5.32 -12.67 -0.73
N VAL A 228 -6.11 -11.61 -0.58
CA VAL A 228 -6.50 -11.06 0.72
C VAL A 228 -7.27 -12.11 1.52
N TRP A 229 -8.27 -12.74 0.93
CA TRP A 229 -9.03 -13.81 1.58
C TRP A 229 -8.13 -14.97 2.03
N GLN A 230 -7.20 -15.41 1.19
CA GLN A 230 -6.26 -16.48 1.54
C GLN A 230 -5.35 -16.11 2.72
N VAL A 231 -4.81 -14.89 2.72
CA VAL A 231 -3.93 -14.42 3.80
C VAL A 231 -4.71 -14.24 5.10
N ALA A 232 -5.89 -13.63 5.04
CA ALA A 232 -6.74 -13.43 6.22
C ALA A 232 -7.14 -14.72 6.95
N LYS A 233 -7.16 -15.87 6.24
CA LYS A 233 -7.45 -17.19 6.84
C LYS A 233 -6.25 -17.79 7.61
N VAL A 234 -5.04 -17.30 7.44
CA VAL A 234 -3.83 -17.95 7.98
C VAL A 234 -3.06 -17.07 8.97
N VAL A 235 -3.06 -15.74 8.81
CA VAL A 235 -2.38 -14.82 9.74
C VAL A 235 -3.28 -14.41 10.89
N LYS A 236 -2.68 -14.01 12.01
CA LYS A 236 -3.37 -13.46 13.18
C LYS A 236 -3.35 -11.94 13.21
N ILE A 237 -2.41 -11.33 12.49
CA ILE A 237 -2.29 -9.87 12.37
C ILE A 237 -3.29 -9.33 11.34
N PRO A 238 -3.73 -8.06 11.49
CA PRO A 238 -4.64 -7.43 10.54
C PRO A 238 -4.12 -7.41 9.10
N VAL A 239 -5.06 -7.60 8.17
CA VAL A 239 -4.80 -7.56 6.73
C VAL A 239 -5.37 -6.28 6.15
N VAL A 240 -4.57 -5.53 5.39
CA VAL A 240 -5.01 -4.34 4.66
C VAL A 240 -5.08 -4.68 3.17
N GLY A 241 -6.29 -4.67 2.61
CA GLY A 241 -6.54 -5.09 1.23
C GLY A 241 -6.34 -3.95 0.22
N LEU A 242 -5.66 -4.21 -0.90
CA LEU A 242 -5.58 -3.27 -2.01
C LEU A 242 -5.41 -3.98 -3.36
N GLY A 243 -5.86 -3.31 -4.41
CA GLY A 243 -5.76 -3.80 -5.78
C GLY A 243 -7.11 -3.79 -6.50
N GLY A 244 -7.32 -2.77 -7.32
CA GLY A 244 -8.49 -2.64 -8.18
C GLY A 244 -9.75 -2.10 -7.53
N ILE A 245 -9.69 -1.60 -6.29
CA ILE A 245 -10.80 -0.92 -5.62
C ILE A 245 -11.10 0.39 -6.34
N SER A 246 -12.30 0.53 -6.85
CA SER A 246 -12.77 1.68 -7.64
C SER A 246 -14.15 2.22 -7.22
N CYS A 247 -14.82 1.56 -6.29
CA CYS A 247 -16.09 1.99 -5.70
C CYS A 247 -16.28 1.38 -4.31
N ALA A 248 -17.35 1.78 -3.61
CA ALA A 248 -17.66 1.26 -2.27
C ALA A 248 -17.92 -0.25 -2.27
N ASN A 249 -18.61 -0.79 -3.28
CA ASN A 249 -18.85 -2.23 -3.37
C ASN A 249 -17.55 -3.02 -3.43
N ASP A 250 -16.55 -2.54 -4.19
CA ASP A 250 -15.24 -3.20 -4.21
C ASP A 250 -14.60 -3.23 -2.83
N ALA A 251 -14.63 -2.10 -2.10
CA ALA A 251 -14.09 -2.00 -0.75
C ALA A 251 -14.80 -2.96 0.23
N ILE A 252 -16.14 -3.05 0.15
CA ILE A 252 -16.95 -3.95 0.96
C ILE A 252 -16.58 -5.42 0.68
N GLU A 253 -16.38 -5.80 -0.60
CA GLU A 253 -15.91 -7.15 -0.95
C GLU A 253 -14.59 -7.50 -0.21
N PHE A 254 -13.64 -6.56 -0.14
CA PHE A 254 -12.39 -6.78 0.58
C PHE A 254 -12.59 -6.91 2.10
N LEU A 255 -13.48 -6.11 2.70
CA LEU A 255 -13.82 -6.22 4.12
C LEU A 255 -14.47 -7.57 4.41
N LEU A 256 -15.46 -7.98 3.61
CA LEU A 256 -16.12 -9.29 3.71
C LEU A 256 -15.11 -10.45 3.57
N ALA A 257 -14.09 -10.30 2.74
CA ALA A 257 -13.02 -11.28 2.55
C ALA A 257 -11.99 -11.33 3.69
N GLY A 258 -12.11 -10.47 4.70
CA GLY A 258 -11.27 -10.47 5.90
C GLY A 258 -10.23 -9.35 5.96
N ALA A 259 -10.24 -8.38 5.04
CA ALA A 259 -9.46 -7.17 5.21
C ALA A 259 -10.00 -6.35 6.39
N SER A 260 -9.12 -5.90 7.29
CA SER A 260 -9.47 -4.99 8.38
C SER A 260 -9.54 -3.53 7.92
N ALA A 261 -8.81 -3.20 6.87
CA ALA A 261 -8.79 -1.90 6.20
C ALA A 261 -8.46 -2.08 4.72
N ILE A 262 -8.64 -1.03 3.92
CA ILE A 262 -8.35 -1.06 2.48
C ILE A 262 -7.49 0.14 2.06
N GLN A 263 -6.78 0.00 0.93
CA GLN A 263 -6.07 1.12 0.30
C GLN A 263 -6.57 1.31 -1.14
N ILE A 264 -6.83 2.56 -1.51
CA ILE A 264 -7.23 2.95 -2.86
C ILE A 264 -6.01 3.49 -3.59
N GLY A 265 -5.69 2.90 -4.75
CA GLY A 265 -4.53 3.27 -5.58
C GLY A 265 -4.92 3.95 -6.89
N THR A 266 -4.89 3.21 -7.98
CA THR A 266 -5.07 3.70 -9.37
C THR A 266 -6.33 4.55 -9.56
N ALA A 267 -7.40 4.27 -8.82
CA ALA A 267 -8.65 5.02 -8.90
C ALA A 267 -8.49 6.51 -8.53
N ASN A 268 -7.50 6.87 -7.69
CA ASN A 268 -7.19 8.28 -7.37
C ASN A 268 -6.77 9.11 -8.60
N PHE A 269 -6.21 8.48 -9.64
CA PHE A 269 -5.87 9.16 -10.88
C PHE A 269 -7.08 9.45 -11.78
N ILE A 270 -8.17 8.69 -11.59
CA ILE A 270 -9.40 8.81 -12.38
C ILE A 270 -10.37 9.76 -11.67
N ASP A 271 -10.53 9.58 -10.37
CA ASP A 271 -11.40 10.38 -9.52
C ASP A 271 -10.69 10.71 -8.19
N PRO A 272 -10.19 11.94 -8.02
CA PRO A 272 -9.48 12.34 -6.81
C PRO A 272 -10.37 12.34 -5.55
N THR A 273 -11.70 12.25 -5.70
CA THR A 273 -12.67 12.20 -4.60
C THR A 273 -13.08 10.77 -4.22
N ILE A 274 -12.54 9.76 -4.90
CA ILE A 274 -12.97 8.36 -4.77
C ILE A 274 -12.87 7.83 -3.34
N THR A 275 -11.86 8.23 -2.59
CA THR A 275 -11.69 7.80 -1.19
C THR A 275 -12.85 8.21 -0.31
N ILE A 276 -13.33 9.44 -0.47
CA ILE A 276 -14.48 9.97 0.27
C ILE A 276 -15.77 9.25 -0.14
N LYS A 277 -15.99 9.06 -1.45
CA LYS A 277 -17.13 8.29 -1.97
C LYS A 277 -17.17 6.85 -1.42
N VAL A 278 -15.99 6.24 -1.26
CA VAL A 278 -15.90 4.89 -0.69
C VAL A 278 -16.22 4.89 0.81
N ILE A 279 -15.74 5.89 1.57
CA ILE A 279 -16.09 6.03 2.99
C ILE A 279 -17.60 6.17 3.15
N ASP A 280 -18.21 7.09 2.39
CA ASP A 280 -19.65 7.35 2.45
C ASP A 280 -20.44 6.09 2.05
N GLY A 281 -20.06 5.42 0.96
CA GLY A 281 -20.74 4.21 0.51
C GLY A 281 -20.59 2.99 1.43
N ILE A 282 -19.48 2.88 2.18
CA ILE A 282 -19.37 1.86 3.25
C ILE A 282 -20.38 2.17 4.35
N ASN A 283 -20.50 3.43 4.78
CA ASN A 283 -21.47 3.82 5.79
C ASN A 283 -22.92 3.54 5.33
N ASP A 284 -23.26 3.90 4.10
CA ASP A 284 -24.59 3.65 3.52
C ASP A 284 -24.91 2.16 3.52
N TYR A 285 -23.96 1.31 3.09
CA TYR A 285 -24.12 -0.15 3.10
C TYR A 285 -24.38 -0.68 4.51
N LEU A 286 -23.66 -0.21 5.52
CA LEU A 286 -23.85 -0.65 6.91
C LEU A 286 -25.25 -0.24 7.43
N ASP A 287 -25.66 1.02 7.18
CA ASP A 287 -26.97 1.54 7.61
C ASP A 287 -28.12 0.77 6.90
N GLU A 288 -28.02 0.54 5.58
CA GLU A 288 -29.01 -0.19 4.79
C GLU A 288 -29.18 -1.66 5.22
N ASN A 289 -28.10 -2.30 5.69
CA ASN A 289 -28.11 -3.69 6.13
C ASN A 289 -28.23 -3.86 7.64
N GLY A 290 -28.40 -2.76 8.40
CA GLY A 290 -28.63 -2.79 9.84
C GLY A 290 -27.41 -3.11 10.70
N PHE A 291 -26.19 -3.01 10.14
CA PHE A 291 -24.95 -3.15 10.89
C PHE A 291 -24.65 -1.87 11.69
N LYS A 292 -24.16 -2.05 12.91
CA LYS A 292 -23.79 -0.92 13.78
C LYS A 292 -22.33 -0.52 13.68
N SER A 293 -21.50 -1.41 13.18
CA SER A 293 -20.06 -1.19 13.05
C SER A 293 -19.49 -1.90 11.83
N VAL A 294 -18.49 -1.28 11.21
CA VAL A 294 -17.72 -1.89 10.11
C VAL A 294 -17.05 -3.21 10.53
N LYS A 295 -16.78 -3.38 11.83
CA LYS A 295 -16.19 -4.61 12.37
C LYS A 295 -17.08 -5.83 12.19
N GLU A 296 -18.40 -5.63 12.12
CA GLU A 296 -19.38 -6.72 11.98
C GLU A 296 -19.35 -7.39 10.60
N ILE A 297 -18.81 -6.69 9.57
CA ILE A 297 -18.73 -7.24 8.21
C ILE A 297 -17.35 -7.82 7.86
N ILE A 298 -16.34 -7.65 8.72
CA ILE A 298 -14.99 -8.15 8.44
C ILE A 298 -14.94 -9.67 8.53
N GLY A 299 -14.63 -10.32 7.39
CA GLY A 299 -14.43 -11.78 7.35
C GLY A 299 -15.71 -12.59 7.41
N LEU A 300 -16.83 -12.07 6.91
CA LEU A 300 -18.09 -12.81 6.87
C LEU A 300 -18.13 -13.95 5.83
N ILE A 301 -17.13 -14.07 4.94
CA ILE A 301 -17.03 -15.15 3.94
C ILE A 301 -15.81 -16.05 4.16
#